data_bc2a203669672e9b97b1c74a1844aa00
#
_entry.id   bc2a203669672e9b97b1c74a1844aa00
#
_cell.length_a   1.000
_cell.length_b   1.000
_cell.length_c   1.000
_cell.angle_alpha   90.00
_cell.angle_beta   90.00
_cell.angle_gamma   90.00
#
_symmetry.space_group_name_H-M   'P 1'
#
loop_
_entity.id
_entity.type
_entity.pdbx_description
1 polymer ?
#
loop_
_entity_poly.entity_id
_entity_poly.type
_entity_poly.pdbx_seq_one_letter_code
_entity_poly.pdbx_strand_id
1 'polypeptide(L)'
;MVKIVLLCNAGMSTSLLVNKMREHASNVGFECEINAYASLAAADHVAGAHVVLIGPQIRHQLKDLKSRLAPIPVEAIDTVAYGMMDGNRVIDQVKKLIAS
;
A
#
# COMPACT_ATOMS: atom_id res chain seq x y z
N MET A 1 2.39 -15.40 -4.13
CA MET A 1 2.85 -14.00 -4.25
C MET A 1 1.90 -13.08 -3.52
N VAL A 2 2.41 -12.17 -2.74
CA VAL A 2 1.58 -11.21 -1.99
C VAL A 2 1.20 -10.05 -2.91
N LYS A 3 -0.09 -9.77 -2.99
CA LYS A 3 -0.58 -8.64 -3.79
C LYS A 3 -0.83 -7.43 -2.89
N ILE A 4 -0.09 -6.35 -3.15
CA ILE A 4 -0.14 -5.11 -2.38
C ILE A 4 -0.71 -4.01 -3.26
N VAL A 5 -1.75 -3.32 -2.78
CA VAL A 5 -2.36 -2.21 -3.50
C VAL A 5 -2.17 -0.93 -2.69
N LEU A 6 -1.66 0.12 -3.34
CA LEU A 6 -1.54 1.45 -2.74
C LEU A 6 -2.60 2.36 -3.36
N LEU A 7 -3.30 3.11 -2.53
CA LEU A 7 -4.30 4.06 -2.98
C LEU A 7 -3.90 5.47 -2.57
N CYS A 8 -4.06 6.42 -3.49
CA CYS A 8 -3.75 7.82 -3.21
C CYS A 8 -4.60 8.75 -4.09
N ASN A 9 -4.47 10.05 -3.88
CA ASN A 9 -5.23 11.02 -4.67
C ASN A 9 -4.69 11.18 -6.09
N ALA A 10 -3.39 11.38 -6.23
CA ALA A 10 -2.80 11.78 -7.49
C ALA A 10 -1.84 10.78 -8.10
N GLY A 11 -1.40 9.80 -7.37
CA GLY A 11 -0.59 8.70 -7.87
C GLY A 11 0.88 8.97 -8.16
N MET A 12 1.29 10.20 -8.41
CA MET A 12 2.66 10.45 -8.88
C MET A 12 3.73 10.19 -7.82
N SER A 13 3.59 10.75 -6.63
CA SER A 13 4.55 10.51 -5.55
C SER A 13 4.48 9.07 -5.06
N THR A 14 3.30 8.47 -5.13
CA THR A 14 3.12 7.07 -4.77
C THR A 14 3.84 6.14 -5.74
N SER A 15 3.94 6.53 -7.02
CA SER A 15 4.66 5.73 -8.02
C SER A 15 6.15 5.60 -7.68
N LEU A 16 6.76 6.67 -7.18
CA LEU A 16 8.15 6.61 -6.75
C LEU A 16 8.31 5.68 -5.55
N LEU A 17 7.40 5.76 -4.60
CA LEU A 17 7.42 4.87 -3.43
C LEU A 17 7.26 3.42 -3.87
N VAL A 18 6.36 3.13 -4.80
CA VAL A 18 6.18 1.78 -5.33
C VAL A 18 7.48 1.24 -5.90
N ASN A 19 8.21 2.05 -6.67
CA ASN A 19 9.49 1.62 -7.22
C ASN A 19 10.52 1.30 -6.12
N LYS A 20 10.55 2.11 -5.06
CA LYS A 20 11.44 1.86 -3.92
C LYS A 20 11.05 0.58 -3.17
N MET A 21 9.75 0.33 -3.03
CA MET A 21 9.27 -0.89 -2.41
C MET A 21 9.62 -2.13 -3.24
N ARG A 22 9.43 -2.05 -4.55
CA ARG A 22 9.78 -3.16 -5.45
C ARG A 22 11.26 -3.47 -5.39
N GLU A 23 12.09 -2.45 -5.38
CA GLU A 23 13.55 -2.61 -5.29
C GLU A 23 13.94 -3.31 -4.00
N HIS A 24 13.41 -2.85 -2.87
CA HIS A 24 13.71 -3.49 -1.58
C HIS A 24 13.20 -4.91 -1.53
N ALA A 25 11.98 -5.16 -1.97
CA ALA A 25 11.40 -6.50 -1.96
C ALA A 25 12.25 -7.47 -2.77
N SER A 26 12.72 -7.02 -3.94
CA SER A 26 13.62 -7.84 -4.77
C SER A 26 14.93 -8.15 -4.05
N ASN A 27 15.50 -7.16 -3.36
CA ASN A 27 16.78 -7.33 -2.68
C ASN A 27 16.70 -8.32 -1.52
N VAL A 28 15.55 -8.42 -0.85
CA VAL A 28 15.38 -9.32 0.30
C VAL A 28 14.63 -10.60 -0.07
N GLY A 29 14.33 -10.82 -1.33
CA GLY A 29 13.66 -12.04 -1.77
C GLY A 29 12.18 -12.13 -1.38
N PHE A 30 11.51 -11.00 -1.12
CA PHE A 30 10.10 -10.99 -0.79
C PHE A 30 9.26 -10.92 -2.07
N GLU A 31 8.66 -12.04 -2.43
CA GLU A 31 7.86 -12.11 -3.66
C GLU A 31 6.52 -11.41 -3.48
N CYS A 32 6.32 -10.32 -4.21
CA CYS A 32 5.09 -9.53 -4.13
C CYS A 32 4.82 -8.79 -5.43
N GLU A 33 3.56 -8.42 -5.60
CA GLU A 33 3.12 -7.57 -6.69
C GLU A 33 2.62 -6.28 -6.05
N ILE A 34 3.16 -5.14 -6.48
CA ILE A 34 2.85 -3.84 -5.90
C ILE A 34 2.36 -2.91 -7.01
N ASN A 35 1.18 -2.34 -6.83
CA ASN A 35 0.62 -1.38 -7.77
C ASN A 35 -0.07 -0.24 -7.01
N ALA A 36 -0.09 0.94 -7.63
CA ALA A 36 -0.73 2.12 -7.07
C ALA A 36 -1.88 2.57 -7.96
N TYR A 37 -2.98 2.97 -7.34
CA TYR A 37 -4.19 3.43 -8.04
C TYR A 37 -4.78 4.62 -7.31
N ALA A 38 -5.60 5.40 -8.01
CA ALA A 38 -6.40 6.45 -7.36
C ALA A 38 -7.45 5.81 -6.47
N SER A 39 -7.75 6.45 -5.33
CA SER A 39 -8.70 5.89 -4.38
C SER A 39 -10.10 5.69 -4.96
N LEU A 40 -10.48 6.49 -5.96
CA LEU A 40 -11.77 6.34 -6.64
C LEU A 40 -11.87 5.03 -7.43
N ALA A 41 -10.73 4.46 -7.83
CA ALA A 41 -10.69 3.22 -8.58
C ALA A 41 -10.48 1.99 -7.69
N ALA A 42 -10.56 2.13 -6.37
CA ALA A 42 -10.26 1.06 -5.43
C ALA A 42 -11.07 -0.21 -5.70
N ALA A 43 -12.38 -0.06 -5.92
CA ALA A 43 -13.25 -1.21 -6.14
C ALA A 43 -12.85 -2.04 -7.35
N ASP A 44 -12.24 -1.42 -8.35
CA ASP A 44 -11.85 -2.10 -9.59
C ASP A 44 -10.51 -2.83 -9.48
N HIS A 45 -9.67 -2.47 -8.50
CA HIS A 45 -8.29 -2.94 -8.46
C HIS A 45 -7.89 -3.72 -7.22
N VAL A 46 -8.75 -3.81 -6.21
CA VAL A 46 -8.40 -4.47 -4.95
C VAL A 46 -8.75 -5.95 -4.90
N ALA A 47 -9.44 -6.48 -5.89
CA ALA A 47 -9.81 -7.90 -5.89
C ALA A 47 -8.56 -8.77 -5.81
N GLY A 48 -8.53 -9.68 -4.85
CA GLY A 48 -7.39 -10.55 -4.64
C GLY A 48 -6.22 -9.92 -3.89
N ALA A 49 -6.33 -8.65 -3.47
CA ALA A 49 -5.27 -8.01 -2.70
C ALA A 49 -5.15 -8.63 -1.32
N HIS A 50 -3.91 -8.80 -0.85
CA HIS A 50 -3.64 -9.29 0.50
C HIS A 50 -3.61 -8.15 1.49
N VAL A 51 -3.26 -6.95 1.02
CA VAL A 51 -3.19 -5.75 1.86
C VAL A 51 -3.38 -4.52 0.99
N VAL A 52 -4.03 -3.51 1.56
CA VAL A 52 -4.22 -2.21 0.91
C VAL A 52 -3.62 -1.14 1.82
N LEU A 53 -2.76 -0.30 1.25
CA LEU A 53 -2.18 0.83 1.96
C LEU A 53 -2.68 2.11 1.32
N ILE A 54 -2.97 3.11 2.14
CA ILE A 54 -3.41 4.40 1.64
C ILE A 54 -2.38 5.48 1.96
N GLY A 55 -2.22 6.43 1.05
CA GLY A 55 -1.32 7.56 1.26
C GLY A 55 -1.79 8.42 2.43
N PRO A 56 -0.85 9.05 3.16
CA PRO A 56 -1.23 9.91 4.28
C PRO A 56 -2.16 11.06 3.89
N GLN A 57 -2.13 11.48 2.64
CA GLN A 57 -2.98 12.56 2.14
C GLN A 57 -4.48 12.22 2.20
N ILE A 58 -4.81 10.93 2.15
CA ILE A 58 -6.20 10.49 2.19
C ILE A 58 -6.49 9.69 3.46
N ARG A 59 -5.71 9.90 4.51
CA ARG A 59 -5.90 9.24 5.80
C ARG A 59 -7.33 9.40 6.34
N HIS A 60 -7.98 10.51 6.05
CA HIS A 60 -9.36 10.74 6.45
C HIS A 60 -10.34 9.74 5.84
N GLN A 61 -9.94 9.03 4.79
CA GLN A 61 -10.77 8.01 4.15
C GLN A 61 -10.53 6.60 4.72
N LEU A 62 -9.63 6.47 5.69
CA LEU A 62 -9.22 5.15 6.19
C LEU A 62 -10.39 4.33 6.72
N LYS A 63 -11.21 4.93 7.56
CA LYS A 63 -12.34 4.25 8.18
C LYS A 63 -13.33 3.75 7.13
N ASP A 64 -13.64 4.60 6.16
CA ASP A 64 -14.56 4.26 5.08
C ASP A 64 -13.99 3.13 4.21
N LEU A 65 -12.71 3.23 3.86
CA LEU A 65 -12.07 2.21 3.04
C LEU A 65 -11.95 0.87 3.76
N LYS A 66 -11.66 0.88 5.05
CA LYS A 66 -11.66 -0.36 5.85
C LYS A 66 -13.01 -1.06 5.78
N SER A 67 -14.09 -0.30 5.91
CA SER A 67 -15.43 -0.85 5.87
C SER A 67 -15.76 -1.40 4.48
N ARG A 68 -15.45 -0.63 3.45
CA ARG A 68 -15.79 -1.00 2.07
C ARG A 68 -14.97 -2.15 1.52
N LEU A 69 -13.72 -2.28 1.97
CA LEU A 69 -12.80 -3.29 1.43
C LEU A 69 -12.65 -4.51 2.36
N ALA A 70 -13.37 -4.54 3.47
CA ALA A 70 -13.32 -5.69 4.36
C ALA A 70 -13.61 -6.97 3.59
N PRO A 71 -12.94 -8.09 3.92
CA PRO A 71 -12.02 -8.31 5.03
C PRO A 71 -10.56 -7.98 4.71
N ILE A 72 -10.26 -7.31 3.61
CA ILE A 72 -8.89 -6.99 3.23
C ILE A 72 -8.32 -5.98 4.24
N PRO A 73 -7.14 -6.24 4.84
CA PRO A 73 -6.51 -5.26 5.74
C PRO A 73 -6.20 -3.96 5.01
N VAL A 74 -6.63 -2.84 5.58
CA VAL A 74 -6.38 -1.52 5.03
C VAL A 74 -5.71 -0.67 6.10
N GLU A 75 -4.60 -0.01 5.76
CA GLU A 75 -3.88 0.83 6.71
C GLU A 75 -3.28 2.05 6.01
N ALA A 76 -3.13 3.14 6.76
CA ALA A 76 -2.42 4.29 6.24
C ALA A 76 -0.92 4.03 6.29
N ILE A 77 -0.20 4.44 5.24
CA ILE A 77 1.25 4.34 5.22
C ILE A 77 1.82 5.26 6.30
N ASP A 78 2.84 4.77 7.03
CA ASP A 78 3.53 5.58 8.01
C ASP A 78 3.96 6.92 7.38
N THR A 79 3.62 8.03 8.03
CA THR A 79 3.84 9.36 7.47
C THR A 79 5.32 9.64 7.22
N VAL A 80 6.19 9.20 8.12
CA VAL A 80 7.64 9.40 7.98
C VAL A 80 8.17 8.57 6.82
N ALA A 81 7.76 7.30 6.74
CA ALA A 81 8.18 6.43 5.65
C ALA A 81 7.74 6.97 4.30
N TYR A 82 6.53 7.50 4.22
CA TYR A 82 6.02 8.07 2.98
C TYR A 82 6.82 9.33 2.59
N GLY A 83 7.04 10.23 3.55
CA GLY A 83 7.76 11.47 3.29
C GLY A 83 9.21 11.24 2.88
N MET A 84 9.84 10.19 3.36
CA MET A 84 11.21 9.84 3.02
C MET A 84 11.30 8.89 1.83
N MET A 85 10.19 8.47 1.28
CA MET A 85 10.13 7.44 0.22
C MET A 85 10.86 6.16 0.67
N ASP A 86 10.67 5.77 1.91
CA ASP A 86 11.36 4.63 2.53
C ASP A 86 10.63 3.33 2.25
N GLY A 87 10.92 2.73 1.11
CA GLY A 87 10.31 1.47 0.71
C GLY A 87 10.54 0.34 1.70
N ASN A 88 11.69 0.35 2.38
CA ASN A 88 12.00 -0.68 3.38
C ASN A 88 10.99 -0.67 4.53
N ARG A 89 10.69 0.50 5.07
CA ARG A 89 9.73 0.64 6.15
C ARG A 89 8.33 0.25 5.73
N VAL A 90 7.95 0.60 4.51
CA VAL A 90 6.61 0.27 4.00
C VAL A 90 6.49 -1.24 3.80
N ILE A 91 7.50 -1.90 3.27
CA ILE A 91 7.50 -3.37 3.14
C ILE A 91 7.44 -4.02 4.52
N ASP A 92 8.14 -3.49 5.52
CA ASP A 92 8.06 -4.00 6.89
C ASP A 92 6.64 -3.85 7.45
N GLN A 93 5.98 -2.74 7.17
CA GLN A 93 4.59 -2.53 7.56
C GLN A 93 3.68 -3.58 6.93
N VAL A 94 3.87 -3.86 5.64
CA VAL A 94 3.13 -4.89 4.93
C VAL A 94 3.33 -6.25 5.58
N LYS A 95 4.57 -6.61 5.87
CA LYS A 95 4.88 -7.91 6.49
C LYS A 95 4.18 -8.10 7.83
N LYS A 96 4.11 -7.04 8.63
CA LYS A 96 3.41 -7.08 9.92
C LYS A 96 1.91 -7.28 9.73
N LEU A 97 1.33 -6.63 8.73
CA LEU A 97 -0.09 -6.74 8.46
C LEU A 97 -0.49 -8.14 7.99
N ILE A 98 0.29 -8.74 7.10
CA ILE A 98 -0.03 -10.06 6.57
C ILE A 98 0.31 -11.19 7.55
N ALA A 99 1.14 -10.92 8.54
CA ALA A 99 1.49 -11.90 9.56
C ALA A 99 0.49 -11.97 10.70
N SER A 100 -0.42 -11.01 10.78
CA SER A 100 -1.42 -10.91 11.85
C SER A 100 -2.52 -11.95 11.73
#